data_f6e5303cdc33933a04406072d0927dd1
#
_entry.id   f6e5303cdc33933a04406072d0927dd1
#
_cell.length_a   1.000
_cell.length_b   1.000
_cell.length_c   1.000
_cell.angle_alpha   90.00
_cell.angle_beta   90.00
_cell.angle_gamma   90.00
#
_symmetry.space_group_name_H-M   'P 1'
#
loop_
_entity.id
_entity.type
_entity.pdbx_description
1 polymer ?
#
loop_
_entity_poly.entity_id
_entity_poly.type
_entity_poly.pdbx_seq_one_letter_code
_entity_poly.pdbx_strand_id
1 'polypeptide(L)'
;MSDTTTTTSTYRVFARKYRPATFDDLIGQDAMVRTISNAFEGGRIPQAWILTGVRGVGKTTTARILARALNYELPDGSIAAPTVKMPVLGVHCEAIMESRHLDVIEMDAASHNSVDDVRQINDAIRYAPVSARYKVYILDEVHMLSGAAFNALLKTLEEPPPHAKFIFATTEIRKVPITVLSRCQRFDLRRVDAARLVGHLQGIAGKEDIKAEPEALALIARAAEGSVRDALSLFDQAIAHSGSHAGAQSGSAATTGPVRAEDVRQMLGLADRTRIIELFDALMRADIAAAIKELRDQYDCGADPAMVLGDLAEFTHFVTRIKVVPALAEDVSLTEVERIRGRAFAAKLSMRVLARTWQMLLKGIAEVEAAGRPVDAAEMVLVRIAYAADLPTPDEVIRSLGETRRGDAIPGGVAPTHAAVQVPVEQPRPEMSPRGSRGTPLAAPMAVVAPAPASE
;
A
#
# COMPACT_ATOMS: atom_id res chain seq x y z
N MET A 1 7.74 55.93 -17.12
CA MET A 1 8.44 54.61 -17.29
C MET A 1 7.95 53.72 -16.18
N SER A 2 7.00 52.87 -16.49
CA SER A 2 6.37 51.97 -15.51
C SER A 2 7.05 50.62 -15.65
N ASP A 3 7.87 50.28 -14.65
CA ASP A 3 8.50 48.97 -14.55
C ASP A 3 7.43 47.93 -14.23
N THR A 4 7.02 47.20 -15.24
CA THR A 4 6.17 46.01 -15.10
C THR A 4 7.09 44.84 -14.70
N THR A 5 7.30 44.65 -13.42
CA THR A 5 8.00 43.48 -12.88
C THR A 5 7.12 42.26 -13.12
N THR A 6 7.36 41.54 -14.20
CA THR A 6 6.78 40.25 -14.50
C THR A 6 7.34 39.24 -13.50
N THR A 7 6.61 39.02 -12.41
CA THR A 7 6.91 37.94 -11.45
C THR A 7 6.64 36.61 -12.15
N THR A 8 7.67 36.00 -12.69
CA THR A 8 7.62 34.61 -13.16
C THR A 8 7.32 33.74 -11.94
N SER A 9 6.06 33.37 -11.76
CA SER A 9 5.67 32.42 -10.71
C SER A 9 6.29 31.06 -11.03
N THR A 10 7.30 30.69 -10.27
CA THR A 10 7.92 29.36 -10.36
C THR A 10 6.82 28.31 -10.19
N TYR A 11 6.64 27.45 -11.19
CA TYR A 11 5.68 26.36 -11.15
C TYR A 11 5.90 25.51 -9.90
N ARG A 12 4.84 25.29 -9.12
CA ARG A 12 4.85 24.42 -7.92
C ARG A 12 3.94 23.24 -8.15
N VAL A 13 4.47 22.03 -8.00
CA VAL A 13 3.71 20.76 -8.08
C VAL A 13 2.50 20.80 -7.16
N PHE A 14 1.35 20.33 -7.60
CA PHE A 14 0.07 20.42 -6.86
C PHE A 14 0.12 19.77 -5.48
N ALA A 15 0.83 18.65 -5.33
CA ALA A 15 1.05 18.03 -4.03
C ALA A 15 1.73 18.94 -2.99
N ARG A 16 2.43 19.99 -3.44
CA ARG A 16 3.04 21.01 -2.59
C ARG A 16 2.18 22.27 -2.50
N LYS A 17 1.56 22.71 -3.61
CA LYS A 17 0.71 23.92 -3.68
C LYS A 17 -0.56 23.76 -2.84
N TYR A 18 -1.19 22.58 -2.92
CA TYR A 18 -2.45 22.25 -2.24
C TYR A 18 -2.24 21.41 -0.96
N ARG A 19 -1.06 21.55 -0.33
CA ARG A 19 -0.83 20.90 0.96
C ARG A 19 -1.75 21.53 2.01
N PRO A 20 -2.58 20.74 2.74
CA PRO A 20 -3.42 21.24 3.82
C PRO A 20 -2.68 22.13 4.80
N ALA A 21 -3.28 23.25 5.14
CA ALA A 21 -2.75 24.22 6.08
C ALA A 21 -3.42 24.14 7.45
N THR A 22 -4.69 23.72 7.51
CA THR A 22 -5.48 23.59 8.73
C THR A 22 -6.05 22.18 8.87
N PHE A 23 -6.65 21.87 10.01
CA PHE A 23 -7.35 20.59 10.21
C PHE A 23 -8.59 20.46 9.33
N ASP A 24 -9.25 21.57 8.99
CA ASP A 24 -10.43 21.60 8.14
C ASP A 24 -10.11 21.23 6.68
N ASP A 25 -8.87 21.44 6.26
CA ASP A 25 -8.40 21.07 4.93
C ASP A 25 -8.09 19.56 4.81
N LEU A 26 -8.05 18.81 5.92
CA LEU A 26 -7.72 17.39 5.93
C LEU A 26 -8.89 16.55 5.44
N ILE A 27 -8.70 15.82 4.35
CA ILE A 27 -9.74 15.02 3.72
C ILE A 27 -9.81 13.64 4.36
N GLY A 28 -11.04 13.22 4.74
CA GLY A 28 -11.30 11.85 5.21
C GLY A 28 -10.74 11.52 6.59
N GLN A 29 -10.27 12.52 7.37
CA GLN A 29 -9.71 12.33 8.70
C GLN A 29 -10.61 12.90 9.82
N ASP A 30 -11.90 13.02 9.58
CA ASP A 30 -12.87 13.70 10.45
C ASP A 30 -12.86 13.20 11.91
N ALA A 31 -12.72 11.89 12.12
CA ALA A 31 -12.70 11.29 13.46
C ALA A 31 -11.43 11.68 14.24
N MET A 32 -10.29 11.71 13.58
CA MET A 32 -9.02 12.15 14.17
C MET A 32 -9.07 13.63 14.53
N VAL A 33 -9.52 14.47 13.60
CA VAL A 33 -9.65 15.92 13.80
C VAL A 33 -10.53 16.21 15.00
N ARG A 34 -11.69 15.55 15.12
CA ARG A 34 -12.58 15.69 16.29
C ARG A 34 -11.90 15.32 17.59
N THR A 35 -11.14 14.22 17.63
CA THR A 35 -10.45 13.79 18.85
C THR A 35 -9.36 14.77 19.26
N ILE A 36 -8.59 15.30 18.29
CA ILE A 36 -7.57 16.32 18.54
C ILE A 36 -8.23 17.60 19.06
N SER A 37 -9.32 18.07 18.42
CA SER A 37 -10.05 19.27 18.83
C SER A 37 -10.53 19.17 20.27
N ASN A 38 -11.14 18.04 20.65
CA ASN A 38 -11.58 17.80 22.03
C ASN A 38 -10.42 17.82 23.04
N ALA A 39 -9.25 17.29 22.66
CA ALA A 39 -8.07 17.29 23.54
C ALA A 39 -7.54 18.71 23.75
N PHE A 40 -7.55 19.54 22.71
CA PHE A 40 -7.13 20.95 22.79
C PHE A 40 -8.13 21.78 23.59
N GLU A 41 -9.43 21.65 23.34
CA GLU A 41 -10.47 22.37 24.08
C GLU A 41 -10.51 21.97 25.56
N GLY A 42 -10.25 20.70 25.86
CA GLY A 42 -10.17 20.18 27.23
C GLY A 42 -8.85 20.43 27.94
N GLY A 43 -7.87 21.08 27.30
CA GLY A 43 -6.53 21.31 27.87
C GLY A 43 -5.72 20.01 28.14
N ARG A 44 -6.16 18.86 27.60
CA ARG A 44 -5.54 17.56 27.81
C ARG A 44 -4.62 17.21 26.62
N ILE A 45 -3.61 18.02 26.41
CA ILE A 45 -2.69 17.92 25.29
C ILE A 45 -1.58 16.90 25.65
N PRO A 46 -1.48 15.74 24.99
CA PRO A 46 -0.44 14.75 25.24
C PRO A 46 0.97 15.31 25.01
N GLN A 47 1.98 14.61 25.55
CA GLN A 47 3.37 14.94 25.28
C GLN A 47 3.89 14.31 23.99
N ALA A 48 3.32 13.17 23.57
CA ALA A 48 3.72 12.49 22.37
C ALA A 48 2.51 11.96 21.59
N TRP A 49 2.59 12.06 20.25
CA TRP A 49 1.65 11.49 19.29
C TRP A 49 2.35 10.54 18.35
N ILE A 50 1.63 9.54 17.88
CA ILE A 50 2.08 8.71 16.78
C ILE A 50 1.00 8.64 15.71
N LEU A 51 1.36 9.12 14.50
CA LEU A 51 0.53 9.14 13.31
C LEU A 51 0.91 7.94 12.45
N THR A 52 -0.03 7.02 12.23
CA THR A 52 0.21 5.84 11.40
C THR A 52 -0.72 5.82 10.19
N GLY A 53 -0.32 5.16 9.13
CA GLY A 53 -1.09 5.04 7.89
C GLY A 53 -0.20 4.88 6.68
N VAL A 54 -0.79 4.50 5.54
CA VAL A 54 -0.06 4.31 4.29
C VAL A 54 0.63 5.59 3.82
N ARG A 55 1.54 5.46 2.87
CA ARG A 55 2.22 6.61 2.26
C ARG A 55 1.19 7.55 1.61
N GLY A 56 1.41 8.87 1.70
CA GLY A 56 0.61 9.88 1.00
C GLY A 56 -0.74 10.24 1.60
N VAL A 57 -1.16 9.65 2.74
CA VAL A 57 -2.44 9.98 3.42
C VAL A 57 -2.38 11.25 4.28
N GLY A 58 -1.21 11.91 4.37
CA GLY A 58 -1.07 13.19 5.05
C GLY A 58 -0.44 13.15 6.44
N LYS A 59 0.28 12.08 6.85
CA LYS A 59 0.93 11.98 8.18
C LYS A 59 1.81 13.19 8.51
N THR A 60 2.82 13.47 7.70
CA THR A 60 3.75 14.61 7.89
C THR A 60 3.03 15.95 7.83
N THR A 61 2.01 16.08 6.95
CA THR A 61 1.17 17.27 6.86
C THR A 61 0.37 17.48 8.16
N THR A 62 -0.25 16.43 8.68
CA THR A 62 -0.97 16.46 9.97
C THR A 62 -0.02 16.80 11.11
N ALA A 63 1.21 16.26 11.12
CA ALA A 63 2.22 16.59 12.12
C ALA A 63 2.55 18.10 12.12
N ARG A 64 2.72 18.70 10.94
CA ARG A 64 2.96 20.16 10.83
C ARG A 64 1.75 21.00 11.26
N ILE A 65 0.53 20.58 10.89
CA ILE A 65 -0.69 21.27 11.34
C ILE A 65 -0.80 21.20 12.86
N LEU A 66 -0.48 20.06 13.46
CA LEU A 66 -0.47 19.86 14.91
C LEU A 66 0.59 20.75 15.58
N ALA A 67 1.79 20.83 15.03
CA ALA A 67 2.86 21.72 15.51
C ALA A 67 2.44 23.21 15.43
N ARG A 68 1.72 23.59 14.36
CA ARG A 68 1.12 24.93 14.24
C ARG A 68 0.08 25.18 15.31
N ALA A 69 -0.84 24.24 15.55
CA ALA A 69 -1.90 24.36 16.56
C ALA A 69 -1.34 24.52 17.98
N LEU A 70 -0.26 23.81 18.28
CA LEU A 70 0.47 23.92 19.56
C LEU A 70 1.10 25.28 19.75
N ASN A 71 1.66 25.86 18.70
CA ASN A 71 2.45 27.11 18.70
C ASN A 71 1.70 28.28 18.04
N TYR A 72 0.37 28.14 17.86
CA TYR A 72 -0.42 29.18 17.20
C TYR A 72 -0.47 30.44 18.06
N GLU A 73 -0.06 31.55 17.47
CA GLU A 73 -0.02 32.86 18.11
C GLU A 73 -0.29 33.94 17.06
N LEU A 74 -1.07 34.94 17.44
CA LEU A 74 -1.33 36.11 16.62
C LEU A 74 -0.40 37.27 17.02
N PRO A 75 -0.07 38.18 16.09
CA PRO A 75 0.80 39.33 16.39
C PRO A 75 0.28 40.25 17.49
N ASP A 76 -1.04 40.26 17.70
CA ASP A 76 -1.71 41.06 18.74
C ASP A 76 -1.76 40.38 20.12
N GLY A 77 -1.23 39.15 20.23
CA GLY A 77 -1.23 38.36 21.47
C GLY A 77 -2.62 37.90 21.94
N SER A 78 -3.65 38.00 21.10
CA SER A 78 -5.04 37.64 21.45
C SER A 78 -5.23 36.14 21.73
N ILE A 79 -4.31 35.27 21.23
CA ILE A 79 -4.36 33.83 21.45
C ILE A 79 -3.18 33.40 22.31
N ALA A 80 -3.45 33.15 23.58
CA ALA A 80 -2.44 32.78 24.58
C ALA A 80 -2.32 31.25 24.81
N ALA A 81 -3.20 30.43 24.22
CA ALA A 81 -3.25 28.97 24.42
C ALA A 81 -3.20 28.18 23.10
N PRO A 82 -2.76 26.92 23.13
CA PRO A 82 -2.81 26.04 21.97
C PRO A 82 -4.25 25.92 21.44
N THR A 83 -4.43 26.01 20.13
CA THR A 83 -5.77 25.94 19.52
C THR A 83 -5.71 25.28 18.14
N VAL A 84 -6.76 24.53 17.82
CA VAL A 84 -6.99 23.98 16.46
C VAL A 84 -7.64 25.00 15.52
N LYS A 85 -8.24 26.06 16.08
CA LYS A 85 -8.91 27.12 15.31
C LYS A 85 -7.87 28.15 14.86
N MET A 86 -7.48 28.07 13.60
CA MET A 86 -6.42 28.90 12.99
C MET A 86 -6.96 29.67 11.79
N PRO A 87 -7.84 30.68 12.00
CA PRO A 87 -8.56 31.37 10.92
C PRO A 87 -7.63 32.19 10.00
N VAL A 88 -6.50 32.64 10.53
CA VAL A 88 -5.48 33.43 9.81
C VAL A 88 -4.09 32.85 10.05
N LEU A 89 -3.10 33.26 9.26
CA LEU A 89 -1.72 32.87 9.50
C LEU A 89 -1.18 33.55 10.74
N GLY A 90 -0.79 32.74 11.74
CA GLY A 90 -0.09 33.24 12.93
C GLY A 90 1.40 33.43 12.70
N VAL A 91 2.08 34.03 13.69
CA VAL A 91 3.52 34.42 13.64
C VAL A 91 4.43 33.26 13.23
N HIS A 92 4.20 32.07 13.75
CA HIS A 92 5.03 30.88 13.52
C HIS A 92 4.59 30.04 12.32
N CYS A 93 3.39 30.30 11.76
CA CYS A 93 2.74 29.39 10.82
C CYS A 93 3.54 29.14 9.55
N GLU A 94 4.03 30.19 8.91
CA GLU A 94 4.78 30.09 7.65
C GLU A 94 6.08 29.31 7.83
N ALA A 95 6.87 29.66 8.86
CA ALA A 95 8.13 28.97 9.14
C ALA A 95 7.94 27.48 9.44
N ILE A 96 6.85 27.11 10.15
CA ILE A 96 6.51 25.70 10.43
C ILE A 96 6.11 24.97 9.16
N MET A 97 5.28 25.59 8.32
CA MET A 97 4.85 24.99 7.05
C MET A 97 6.02 24.72 6.09
N GLU A 98 7.04 25.58 6.13
CA GLU A 98 8.24 25.47 5.31
C GLU A 98 9.38 24.67 5.97
N SER A 99 9.14 24.07 7.16
CA SER A 99 10.13 23.28 7.92
C SER A 99 11.41 24.06 8.26
N ARG A 100 11.30 25.36 8.55
CA ARG A 100 12.44 26.24 8.89
C ARG A 100 12.30 26.94 10.24
N HIS A 101 11.38 26.47 11.08
CA HIS A 101 11.15 27.05 12.42
C HIS A 101 12.15 26.52 13.43
N LEU A 102 12.76 27.38 14.24
CA LEU A 102 13.80 27.01 15.21
C LEU A 102 13.32 26.07 16.32
N ASP A 103 12.07 26.22 16.76
CA ASP A 103 11.47 25.42 17.82
C ASP A 103 10.62 24.25 17.31
N VAL A 104 10.51 24.08 15.99
CA VAL A 104 9.83 22.92 15.36
C VAL A 104 10.83 22.21 14.47
N ILE A 105 11.41 21.15 15.00
CA ILE A 105 12.48 20.39 14.37
C ILE A 105 11.88 19.19 13.68
N GLU A 106 12.00 19.13 12.36
CA GLU A 106 11.55 18.01 11.55
C GLU A 106 12.75 17.17 11.13
N MET A 107 12.70 15.87 11.40
CA MET A 107 13.76 14.91 11.08
C MET A 107 13.14 13.68 10.41
N ASP A 108 13.75 13.26 9.30
CA ASP A 108 13.44 12.02 8.63
C ASP A 108 14.33 10.90 9.19
N ALA A 109 13.73 9.93 9.86
CA ALA A 109 14.44 8.81 10.45
C ALA A 109 15.04 7.85 9.41
N ALA A 110 14.68 7.95 8.13
CA ALA A 110 15.37 7.21 7.07
C ALA A 110 16.79 7.73 6.84
N SER A 111 17.00 9.03 7.00
CA SER A 111 18.29 9.69 6.85
C SER A 111 19.08 9.83 8.16
N HIS A 112 18.38 9.86 9.31
CA HIS A 112 18.93 10.09 10.64
C HIS A 112 18.41 9.00 11.60
N ASN A 113 18.99 7.82 11.54
CA ASN A 113 18.54 6.65 12.30
C ASN A 113 19.46 6.22 13.44
N SER A 114 20.55 6.95 13.64
CA SER A 114 21.57 6.59 14.61
C SER A 114 21.19 6.96 16.04
N VAL A 115 21.86 6.34 17.00
CA VAL A 115 21.75 6.70 18.44
C VAL A 115 22.21 8.13 18.68
N ASP A 116 23.22 8.58 17.94
CA ASP A 116 23.82 9.89 18.14
C ASP A 116 22.89 11.02 17.66
N ASP A 117 22.13 10.80 16.59
CA ASP A 117 21.09 11.75 16.18
C ASP A 117 20.03 11.93 17.29
N VAL A 118 19.61 10.83 17.90
CA VAL A 118 18.63 10.85 19.01
C VAL A 118 19.23 11.46 20.28
N ARG A 119 20.52 11.25 20.57
CA ARG A 119 21.21 11.90 21.69
C ARG A 119 21.24 13.43 21.53
N GLN A 120 21.49 13.92 20.32
CA GLN A 120 21.42 15.35 20.03
C GLN A 120 20.03 15.94 20.33
N ILE A 121 18.95 15.20 19.98
CA ILE A 121 17.58 15.59 20.34
C ILE A 121 17.42 15.65 21.85
N ASN A 122 17.85 14.61 22.58
CA ASN A 122 17.74 14.53 24.04
C ASN A 122 18.53 15.64 24.75
N ASP A 123 19.65 16.08 24.21
CA ASP A 123 20.41 17.20 24.74
C ASP A 123 19.76 18.53 24.42
N ALA A 124 19.26 18.71 23.19
CA ALA A 124 18.59 19.93 22.75
C ALA A 124 17.25 20.17 23.46
N ILE A 125 16.53 19.08 23.84
CA ILE A 125 15.21 19.17 24.46
C ILE A 125 15.23 19.76 25.87
N ARG A 126 16.38 19.74 26.53
CA ARG A 126 16.57 20.31 27.87
C ARG A 126 16.42 21.82 27.90
N TYR A 127 16.69 22.48 26.78
CA TYR A 127 16.60 23.92 26.63
C TYR A 127 15.18 24.35 26.26
N ALA A 128 14.72 25.43 26.87
CA ALA A 128 13.44 26.04 26.56
C ALA A 128 13.36 26.46 25.08
N PRO A 129 12.13 26.58 24.52
CA PRO A 129 11.92 27.16 23.20
C PRO A 129 12.51 28.57 23.10
N VAL A 130 12.95 28.95 21.91
CA VAL A 130 13.55 30.28 21.65
C VAL A 130 12.46 31.32 21.43
N SER A 131 11.40 30.99 20.69
CA SER A 131 10.39 31.95 20.29
C SER A 131 8.96 31.39 20.40
N ALA A 132 8.78 30.08 20.28
CA ALA A 132 7.48 29.43 20.31
C ALA A 132 7.08 29.00 21.74
N ARG A 133 5.84 28.56 21.91
CA ARG A 133 5.31 28.05 23.19
C ARG A 133 5.88 26.68 23.54
N TYR A 134 5.98 25.80 22.54
CA TYR A 134 6.49 24.44 22.67
C TYR A 134 7.62 24.18 21.70
N LYS A 135 8.59 23.41 22.15
CA LYS A 135 9.62 22.81 21.30
C LYS A 135 9.09 21.49 20.76
N VAL A 136 8.82 21.43 19.48
CA VAL A 136 8.15 20.29 18.83
C VAL A 136 9.15 19.51 17.98
N TYR A 137 9.23 18.21 18.18
CA TYR A 137 10.04 17.30 17.40
C TYR A 137 9.13 16.43 16.53
N ILE A 138 9.21 16.59 15.22
CA ILE A 138 8.52 15.78 14.22
C ILE A 138 9.52 14.76 13.69
N LEU A 139 9.31 13.47 13.98
CA LEU A 139 10.13 12.39 13.46
C LEU A 139 9.30 11.60 12.44
N ASP A 140 9.65 11.75 11.16
CA ASP A 140 9.00 11.04 10.07
C ASP A 140 9.65 9.68 9.84
N GLU A 141 8.87 8.72 9.37
CA GLU A 141 9.23 7.30 9.15
C GLU A 141 10.01 6.70 10.34
N VAL A 142 9.50 6.99 11.55
CA VAL A 142 10.18 6.64 12.84
C VAL A 142 10.53 5.15 12.95
N HIS A 143 9.85 4.26 12.23
CA HIS A 143 10.16 2.83 12.19
C HIS A 143 11.55 2.50 11.63
N MET A 144 12.23 3.47 10.99
CA MET A 144 13.60 3.34 10.48
C MET A 144 14.66 3.56 11.56
N LEU A 145 14.29 4.05 12.74
CA LEU A 145 15.23 4.22 13.86
C LEU A 145 15.76 2.85 14.32
N SER A 146 17.04 2.82 14.69
CA SER A 146 17.63 1.63 15.29
C SER A 146 17.03 1.35 16.68
N GLY A 147 17.06 0.08 17.13
CA GLY A 147 16.59 -0.29 18.47
C GLY A 147 17.28 0.48 19.59
N ALA A 148 18.57 0.79 19.41
CA ALA A 148 19.34 1.60 20.35
C ALA A 148 18.90 3.06 20.36
N ALA A 149 18.50 3.62 19.20
CA ALA A 149 17.94 4.97 19.09
C ALA A 149 16.57 5.05 19.79
N PHE A 150 15.69 4.06 19.61
CA PHE A 150 14.44 3.97 20.37
C PHE A 150 14.68 3.94 21.88
N ASN A 151 15.63 3.13 22.35
CA ASN A 151 15.94 3.05 23.78
C ASN A 151 16.45 4.38 24.33
N ALA A 152 17.21 5.15 23.55
CA ALA A 152 17.66 6.48 23.94
C ALA A 152 16.51 7.49 24.11
N LEU A 153 15.40 7.33 23.37
CA LEU A 153 14.19 8.18 23.48
C LEU A 153 13.33 7.82 24.70
N LEU A 154 13.37 6.58 25.20
CA LEU A 154 12.43 6.11 26.22
C LEU A 154 12.44 6.98 27.48
N LYS A 155 13.61 7.36 28.00
CA LYS A 155 13.72 8.19 29.19
C LYS A 155 13.04 9.54 29.01
N THR A 156 13.21 10.15 27.84
CA THR A 156 12.62 11.46 27.52
C THR A 156 11.10 11.35 27.30
N LEU A 157 10.62 10.21 26.80
CA LEU A 157 9.18 9.96 26.66
C LEU A 157 8.49 9.59 27.96
N GLU A 158 9.23 9.08 28.95
CA GLU A 158 8.72 8.79 30.31
C GLU A 158 8.59 10.07 31.13
N GLU A 159 9.60 10.92 31.08
CA GLU A 159 9.68 12.17 31.86
C GLU A 159 9.97 13.35 30.91
N PRO A 160 9.06 13.70 30.00
CA PRO A 160 9.28 14.77 29.04
C PRO A 160 9.24 16.13 29.72
N PRO A 161 10.15 17.07 29.38
CA PRO A 161 10.01 18.45 29.82
C PRO A 161 8.66 19.04 29.42
N PRO A 162 8.04 19.89 30.26
CA PRO A 162 6.69 20.43 30.00
C PRO A 162 6.55 21.15 28.66
N HIS A 163 7.65 21.78 28.20
CA HIS A 163 7.72 22.53 26.95
C HIS A 163 8.01 21.68 25.71
N ALA A 164 8.30 20.39 25.88
CA ALA A 164 8.65 19.51 24.80
C ALA A 164 7.44 18.71 24.30
N LYS A 165 7.31 18.56 22.99
CA LYS A 165 6.27 17.76 22.33
C LYS A 165 6.88 16.90 21.24
N PHE A 166 6.44 15.65 21.13
CA PHE A 166 6.85 14.72 20.09
C PHE A 166 5.71 14.36 19.16
N ILE A 167 5.99 14.32 17.88
CA ILE A 167 5.05 13.86 16.85
C ILE A 167 5.77 12.86 15.97
N PHE A 168 5.48 11.60 16.14
CA PHE A 168 6.02 10.51 15.34
C PHE A 168 5.10 10.23 14.15
N ALA A 169 5.67 9.94 13.00
CA ALA A 169 4.93 9.46 11.84
C ALA A 169 5.56 8.16 11.34
N THR A 170 4.73 7.20 10.95
CA THR A 170 5.19 5.90 10.45
C THR A 170 4.23 5.28 9.45
N THR A 171 4.78 4.57 8.47
CA THR A 171 4.01 3.66 7.60
C THR A 171 3.89 2.27 8.20
N GLU A 172 4.80 1.88 9.12
CA GLU A 172 4.89 0.54 9.67
C GLU A 172 4.86 0.53 11.20
N ILE A 173 3.66 0.66 11.76
CA ILE A 173 3.46 0.69 13.23
C ILE A 173 4.00 -0.57 13.95
N ARG A 174 4.00 -1.72 13.27
CA ARG A 174 4.46 -3.00 13.85
C ARG A 174 5.97 -3.04 14.13
N LYS A 175 6.76 -2.18 13.48
CA LYS A 175 8.20 -2.06 13.72
C LYS A 175 8.54 -1.13 14.88
N VAL A 176 7.58 -0.34 15.37
CA VAL A 176 7.78 0.56 16.52
C VAL A 176 7.62 -0.22 17.81
N PRO A 177 8.58 -0.13 18.76
CA PRO A 177 8.51 -0.84 20.04
C PRO A 177 7.27 -0.48 20.85
N ILE A 178 6.66 -1.48 21.50
CA ILE A 178 5.46 -1.30 22.32
C ILE A 178 5.70 -0.33 23.49
N THR A 179 6.94 -0.25 23.98
CA THR A 179 7.37 0.68 25.03
C THR A 179 7.23 2.14 24.61
N VAL A 180 7.44 2.46 23.33
CA VAL A 180 7.21 3.79 22.76
C VAL A 180 5.72 4.00 22.52
N LEU A 181 5.04 3.01 21.92
CA LEU A 181 3.60 3.09 21.61
C LEU A 181 2.74 3.36 22.85
N SER A 182 3.08 2.76 23.99
CA SER A 182 2.34 2.93 25.26
C SER A 182 2.42 4.35 25.84
N ARG A 183 3.36 5.18 25.38
CA ARG A 183 3.58 6.56 25.84
C ARG A 183 3.08 7.59 24.83
N CYS A 184 2.58 7.14 23.67
CA CYS A 184 2.10 8.01 22.60
C CYS A 184 0.58 7.89 22.46
N GLN A 185 -0.08 9.02 22.20
CA GLN A 185 -1.43 8.98 21.69
C GLN A 185 -1.39 8.61 20.21
N ARG A 186 -2.03 7.47 19.88
CA ARG A 186 -2.03 6.94 18.51
C ARG A 186 -3.20 7.47 17.71
N PHE A 187 -2.91 7.81 16.45
CA PHE A 187 -3.90 8.14 15.42
C PHE A 187 -3.60 7.36 14.14
N ASP A 188 -4.61 6.64 13.67
CA ASP A 188 -4.54 5.85 12.44
C ASP A 188 -5.20 6.66 11.31
N LEU A 189 -4.39 7.23 10.43
CA LEU A 189 -4.87 7.95 9.24
C LEU A 189 -5.36 6.94 8.21
N ARG A 190 -6.56 7.17 7.70
CA ARG A 190 -7.23 6.28 6.76
C ARG A 190 -6.93 6.66 5.32
N ARG A 191 -7.00 5.68 4.43
CA ARG A 191 -7.09 5.94 2.99
C ARG A 191 -8.34 6.75 2.71
N VAL A 192 -8.24 7.67 1.76
CA VAL A 192 -9.40 8.48 1.34
C VAL A 192 -10.18 7.71 0.28
N ASP A 193 -11.50 7.70 0.41
CA ASP A 193 -12.38 7.06 -0.57
C ASP A 193 -12.23 7.71 -1.95
N ALA A 194 -12.33 6.90 -3.00
CA ALA A 194 -12.20 7.37 -4.38
C ALA A 194 -13.17 8.51 -4.71
N ALA A 195 -14.42 8.45 -4.26
CA ALA A 195 -15.40 9.50 -4.48
C ALA A 195 -14.99 10.85 -3.83
N ARG A 196 -14.44 10.81 -2.61
CA ARG A 196 -13.90 12.02 -1.95
C ARG A 196 -12.67 12.56 -2.66
N LEU A 197 -11.79 11.67 -3.19
CA LEU A 197 -10.63 12.09 -3.99
C LEU A 197 -11.05 12.75 -5.29
N VAL A 198 -12.03 12.21 -6.01
CA VAL A 198 -12.59 12.81 -7.23
C VAL A 198 -13.12 14.21 -6.93
N GLY A 199 -13.93 14.37 -5.88
CA GLY A 199 -14.44 15.68 -5.47
C GLY A 199 -13.33 16.68 -5.15
N HIS A 200 -12.25 16.22 -4.51
CA HIS A 200 -11.10 17.06 -4.20
C HIS A 200 -10.34 17.48 -5.46
N LEU A 201 -10.05 16.55 -6.37
CA LEU A 201 -9.40 16.84 -7.66
C LEU A 201 -10.24 17.79 -8.50
N GLN A 202 -11.57 17.60 -8.52
CA GLN A 202 -12.50 18.48 -9.22
C GLN A 202 -12.47 19.90 -8.65
N GLY A 203 -12.43 20.04 -7.31
CA GLY A 203 -12.29 21.34 -6.66
C GLY A 203 -10.96 22.05 -7.00
N ILE A 204 -9.87 21.28 -7.13
CA ILE A 204 -8.56 21.83 -7.55
C ILE A 204 -8.59 22.21 -9.04
N ALA A 205 -9.14 21.36 -9.90
CA ALA A 205 -9.31 21.65 -11.32
C ALA A 205 -10.06 22.97 -11.54
N GLY A 206 -11.14 23.20 -10.75
CA GLY A 206 -11.88 24.47 -10.78
C GLY A 206 -11.06 25.68 -10.32
N LYS A 207 -10.19 25.51 -9.31
CA LYS A 207 -9.31 26.60 -8.82
C LYS A 207 -8.19 26.97 -9.79
N GLU A 208 -7.75 26.00 -10.60
CA GLU A 208 -6.69 26.18 -11.61
C GLU A 208 -7.24 26.44 -13.02
N ASP A 209 -8.56 26.57 -13.18
CA ASP A 209 -9.26 26.71 -14.47
C ASP A 209 -8.89 25.60 -15.49
N ILE A 210 -8.71 24.37 -14.97
CA ILE A 210 -8.39 23.20 -15.76
C ILE A 210 -9.65 22.42 -16.07
N LYS A 211 -9.91 22.19 -17.34
CA LYS A 211 -11.00 21.32 -17.79
C LYS A 211 -10.54 19.85 -17.67
N ALA A 212 -11.23 19.06 -16.87
CA ALA A 212 -10.95 17.63 -16.72
C ALA A 212 -12.26 16.85 -16.85
N GLU A 213 -12.21 15.75 -17.59
CA GLU A 213 -13.34 14.83 -17.68
C GLU A 213 -13.56 14.11 -16.34
N PRO A 214 -14.81 13.92 -15.89
CA PRO A 214 -15.10 13.21 -14.65
C PRO A 214 -14.49 11.79 -14.62
N GLU A 215 -14.47 11.12 -15.77
CA GLU A 215 -13.87 9.80 -15.92
C GLU A 215 -12.35 9.84 -15.75
N ALA A 216 -11.66 10.87 -16.27
CA ALA A 216 -10.22 11.06 -16.06
C ALA A 216 -9.89 11.21 -14.57
N LEU A 217 -10.65 12.01 -13.82
CA LEU A 217 -10.48 12.19 -12.39
C LEU A 217 -10.76 10.90 -11.61
N ALA A 218 -11.74 10.10 -12.05
CA ALA A 218 -12.05 8.82 -11.44
C ALA A 218 -10.92 7.79 -11.65
N LEU A 219 -10.30 7.77 -12.84
CA LEU A 219 -9.12 6.93 -13.13
C LEU A 219 -7.92 7.31 -12.25
N ILE A 220 -7.63 8.61 -12.11
CA ILE A 220 -6.57 9.11 -11.24
C ILE A 220 -6.83 8.75 -9.77
N ALA A 221 -8.06 8.96 -9.29
CA ALA A 221 -8.44 8.64 -7.91
C ALA A 221 -8.31 7.15 -7.60
N ARG A 222 -8.63 6.27 -8.57
CA ARG A 222 -8.46 4.82 -8.47
C ARG A 222 -6.99 4.44 -8.43
N ALA A 223 -6.18 4.97 -9.35
CA ALA A 223 -4.74 4.69 -9.42
C ALA A 223 -3.98 5.18 -8.17
N ALA A 224 -4.46 6.24 -7.52
CA ALA A 224 -3.88 6.77 -6.28
C ALA A 224 -4.18 5.92 -5.03
N GLU A 225 -5.05 4.92 -5.10
CA GLU A 225 -5.38 3.97 -4.01
C GLU A 225 -5.67 4.63 -2.65
N GLY A 226 -6.29 5.79 -2.63
CA GLY A 226 -6.62 6.52 -1.41
C GLY A 226 -5.50 7.42 -0.86
N SER A 227 -4.40 7.59 -1.59
CA SER A 227 -3.32 8.54 -1.31
C SER A 227 -3.62 9.89 -1.94
N VAL A 228 -3.79 10.92 -1.14
CA VAL A 228 -4.02 12.30 -1.63
C VAL A 228 -2.79 12.83 -2.38
N ARG A 229 -1.58 12.53 -1.87
CA ARG A 229 -0.33 12.97 -2.50
C ARG A 229 -0.17 12.39 -3.90
N ASP A 230 -0.42 11.08 -4.04
CA ASP A 230 -0.24 10.41 -5.32
C ASP A 230 -1.33 10.84 -6.31
N ALA A 231 -2.59 11.04 -5.84
CA ALA A 231 -3.66 11.60 -6.64
C ALA A 231 -3.31 12.98 -7.23
N LEU A 232 -2.73 13.87 -6.41
CA LEU A 232 -2.29 15.19 -6.87
C LEU A 232 -1.10 15.12 -7.82
N SER A 233 -0.17 14.20 -7.59
CA SER A 233 1.00 14.01 -8.45
C SER A 233 0.60 13.43 -9.82
N LEU A 234 -0.32 12.45 -9.83
CA LEU A 234 -0.87 11.88 -11.06
C LEU A 234 -1.68 12.90 -11.84
N PHE A 235 -2.45 13.75 -11.15
CA PHE A 235 -3.22 14.82 -11.80
C PHE A 235 -2.29 15.86 -12.45
N ASP A 236 -1.21 16.23 -11.79
CA ASP A 236 -0.16 17.11 -12.30
C ASP A 236 0.49 16.54 -13.58
N GLN A 237 0.81 15.24 -13.56
CA GLN A 237 1.35 14.52 -14.72
C GLN A 237 0.34 14.46 -15.87
N ALA A 238 -0.94 14.22 -15.58
CA ALA A 238 -2.00 14.18 -16.59
C ALA A 238 -2.16 15.52 -17.31
N ILE A 239 -2.05 16.64 -16.59
CA ILE A 239 -2.08 17.97 -17.17
C ILE A 239 -0.88 18.20 -18.09
N ALA A 240 0.31 17.80 -17.64
CA ALA A 240 1.52 17.93 -18.47
C ALA A 240 1.44 17.07 -19.74
N HIS A 241 0.86 15.86 -19.63
CA HIS A 241 0.66 14.96 -20.76
C HIS A 241 -0.35 15.50 -21.79
N SER A 242 -1.49 16.02 -21.33
CA SER A 242 -2.52 16.63 -22.19
C SER A 242 -2.01 17.88 -22.92
N GLY A 243 -1.13 18.66 -22.28
CA GLY A 243 -0.47 19.84 -22.87
C GLY A 243 0.45 19.50 -24.05
N SER A 244 1.14 18.35 -24.00
CA SER A 244 2.03 17.89 -25.07
C SER A 244 1.27 17.52 -26.35
N HIS A 245 0.07 16.97 -26.25
CA HIS A 245 -0.77 16.62 -27.39
C HIS A 245 -1.43 17.84 -28.05
N ALA A 246 -1.79 18.86 -27.26
CA ALA A 246 -2.38 20.10 -27.79
C ALA A 246 -1.35 20.95 -28.58
N GLY A 247 -0.09 20.97 -28.12
CA GLY A 247 1.02 21.70 -28.79
C GLY A 247 1.42 21.12 -30.15
N ALA A 248 1.23 19.81 -30.35
CA ALA A 248 1.54 19.14 -31.63
C ALA A 248 0.53 19.44 -32.74
N GLN A 249 -0.69 19.88 -32.42
CA GLN A 249 -1.76 20.15 -33.37
C GLN A 249 -2.03 21.64 -33.65
N SER A 250 -1.59 22.53 -32.76
CA SER A 250 -1.76 23.98 -32.96
C SER A 250 -0.46 24.67 -32.57
N GLY A 251 0.28 25.21 -33.54
CA GLY A 251 1.52 25.95 -33.34
C GLY A 251 1.37 27.26 -32.52
N SER A 252 0.55 27.29 -31.49
CA SER A 252 0.28 28.39 -30.58
C SER A 252 0.67 28.03 -29.13
N ALA A 253 1.31 28.99 -28.45
CA ALA A 253 1.82 28.84 -27.09
C ALA A 253 0.74 28.37 -26.08
N ALA A 254 1.07 27.31 -25.37
CA ALA A 254 0.58 26.92 -24.02
C ALA A 254 -0.90 27.19 -23.69
N THR A 255 -1.82 26.58 -24.40
CA THR A 255 -3.15 26.31 -23.88
C THR A 255 -3.18 24.86 -23.44
N THR A 256 -3.20 24.62 -22.12
CA THR A 256 -3.41 23.30 -21.54
C THR A 256 -4.74 22.76 -22.08
N GLY A 257 -4.68 21.69 -22.89
CA GLY A 257 -5.88 21.00 -23.37
C GLY A 257 -6.67 20.41 -22.19
N PRO A 258 -7.95 20.05 -22.39
CA PRO A 258 -8.71 19.36 -21.35
C PRO A 258 -8.04 18.03 -21.02
N VAL A 259 -7.96 17.68 -19.74
CA VAL A 259 -7.51 16.36 -19.28
C VAL A 259 -8.58 15.32 -19.64
N ARG A 260 -8.29 14.50 -20.64
CA ARG A 260 -9.22 13.48 -21.13
C ARG A 260 -8.95 12.14 -20.48
N ALA A 261 -9.98 11.32 -20.38
CA ALA A 261 -9.86 9.97 -19.84
C ALA A 261 -8.88 9.10 -20.64
N GLU A 262 -8.83 9.29 -21.96
CA GLU A 262 -7.91 8.57 -22.86
C GLU A 262 -6.43 8.92 -22.58
N ASP A 263 -6.12 10.22 -22.41
CA ASP A 263 -4.77 10.68 -22.08
C ASP A 263 -4.31 10.10 -20.73
N VAL A 264 -5.21 10.05 -19.76
CA VAL A 264 -4.93 9.45 -18.44
C VAL A 264 -4.74 7.94 -18.54
N ARG A 265 -5.54 7.23 -19.35
CA ARG A 265 -5.34 5.79 -19.60
C ARG A 265 -3.97 5.52 -20.21
N GLN A 266 -3.60 6.28 -21.19
CA GLN A 266 -2.29 6.16 -21.85
C GLN A 266 -1.15 6.45 -20.87
N MET A 267 -1.25 7.52 -20.09
CA MET A 267 -0.25 7.89 -19.07
C MET A 267 -0.09 6.80 -17.99
N LEU A 268 -1.18 6.17 -17.58
CA LEU A 268 -1.20 5.11 -16.56
C LEU A 268 -0.88 3.72 -17.14
N GLY A 269 -0.62 3.61 -18.45
CA GLY A 269 -0.46 2.31 -19.11
C GLY A 269 -1.76 1.50 -19.22
N LEU A 270 -2.92 2.13 -18.96
CA LEU A 270 -4.24 1.48 -19.03
C LEU A 270 -4.78 1.37 -20.45
N ALA A 271 -4.09 1.95 -21.45
CA ALA A 271 -4.49 1.91 -22.86
C ALA A 271 -4.60 0.48 -23.40
N ASP A 272 -3.85 -0.44 -22.81
CA ASP A 272 -3.81 -1.83 -23.23
C ASP A 272 -4.80 -2.75 -22.48
N ARG A 273 -5.73 -2.20 -21.68
CA ARG A 273 -6.70 -3.06 -20.96
C ARG A 273 -7.58 -3.89 -21.88
N THR A 274 -7.91 -3.40 -23.07
CA THR A 274 -8.62 -4.20 -24.07
C THR A 274 -7.78 -5.39 -24.51
N ARG A 275 -6.48 -5.19 -24.70
CA ARG A 275 -5.52 -6.25 -25.06
C ARG A 275 -5.35 -7.27 -23.92
N ILE A 276 -5.35 -6.81 -22.66
CA ILE A 276 -5.35 -7.72 -21.49
C ILE A 276 -6.63 -8.56 -21.43
N ILE A 277 -7.79 -7.97 -21.76
CA ILE A 277 -9.07 -8.69 -21.84
C ILE A 277 -9.05 -9.73 -22.98
N GLU A 278 -8.45 -9.40 -24.11
CA GLU A 278 -8.28 -10.35 -25.24
C GLU A 278 -7.31 -11.47 -24.88
N LEU A 279 -6.20 -11.16 -24.22
CA LEU A 279 -5.26 -12.15 -23.69
C LEU A 279 -5.95 -13.09 -22.69
N PHE A 280 -6.74 -12.53 -21.77
CA PHE A 280 -7.53 -13.32 -20.82
C PHE A 280 -8.55 -14.23 -21.51
N ASP A 281 -9.25 -13.72 -22.52
CA ASP A 281 -10.22 -14.50 -23.29
C ASP A 281 -9.55 -15.68 -24.04
N ALA A 282 -8.40 -15.43 -24.67
CA ALA A 282 -7.61 -16.48 -25.31
C ALA A 282 -7.18 -17.55 -24.32
N LEU A 283 -6.69 -17.17 -23.14
CA LEU A 283 -6.30 -18.11 -22.07
C LEU A 283 -7.48 -18.94 -21.57
N MET A 284 -8.64 -18.31 -21.34
CA MET A 284 -9.83 -19.01 -20.83
C MET A 284 -10.45 -19.93 -21.88
N ARG A 285 -10.14 -19.75 -23.15
CA ARG A 285 -10.49 -20.67 -24.26
C ARG A 285 -9.42 -21.72 -24.52
N ALA A 286 -8.31 -21.71 -23.78
CA ALA A 286 -7.14 -22.53 -24.01
C ALA A 286 -6.49 -22.33 -25.41
N ASP A 287 -6.70 -21.17 -26.03
CA ASP A 287 -6.05 -20.76 -27.29
C ASP A 287 -4.65 -20.19 -27.00
N ILE A 288 -3.71 -21.09 -26.81
CA ILE A 288 -2.34 -20.74 -26.42
C ILE A 288 -1.63 -19.97 -27.53
N ALA A 289 -1.91 -20.31 -28.81
CA ALA A 289 -1.27 -19.62 -29.92
C ALA A 289 -1.66 -18.14 -29.98
N ALA A 290 -2.95 -17.83 -29.78
CA ALA A 290 -3.43 -16.46 -29.69
C ALA A 290 -2.88 -15.76 -28.46
N ALA A 291 -2.81 -16.43 -27.31
CA ALA A 291 -2.29 -15.85 -26.07
C ALA A 291 -0.80 -15.48 -26.15
N ILE A 292 0.02 -16.38 -26.68
CA ILE A 292 1.47 -16.12 -26.87
C ILE A 292 1.67 -14.99 -27.88
N LYS A 293 0.93 -14.99 -28.99
CA LYS A 293 1.01 -13.93 -29.97
C LYS A 293 0.69 -12.57 -29.35
N GLU A 294 -0.41 -12.47 -28.60
CA GLU A 294 -0.82 -11.23 -27.95
C GLU A 294 0.22 -10.73 -26.93
N LEU A 295 0.80 -11.64 -26.13
CA LEU A 295 1.88 -11.29 -25.20
C LEU A 295 3.11 -10.75 -25.96
N ARG A 296 3.52 -11.38 -27.07
CA ARG A 296 4.65 -10.93 -27.89
C ARG A 296 4.38 -9.57 -28.54
N ASP A 297 3.20 -9.41 -29.08
CA ASP A 297 2.79 -8.14 -29.68
C ASP A 297 2.81 -6.98 -28.66
N GLN A 298 2.48 -7.24 -27.38
CA GLN A 298 2.63 -6.27 -26.31
C GLN A 298 4.10 -6.04 -25.92
N TYR A 299 4.89 -7.09 -25.84
CA TYR A 299 6.32 -7.01 -25.57
C TYR A 299 7.08 -6.21 -26.66
N ASP A 300 6.78 -6.45 -27.93
CA ASP A 300 7.38 -5.72 -29.06
C ASP A 300 7.00 -4.24 -29.08
N CYS A 301 5.85 -3.89 -28.48
CA CYS A 301 5.45 -2.49 -28.22
C CYS A 301 6.12 -1.89 -26.97
N GLY A 302 6.96 -2.66 -26.26
CA GLY A 302 7.72 -2.20 -25.10
C GLY A 302 7.10 -2.49 -23.74
N ALA A 303 6.03 -3.30 -23.66
CA ALA A 303 5.45 -3.70 -22.38
C ALA A 303 6.36 -4.70 -21.63
N ASP A 304 6.51 -4.52 -20.34
CA ASP A 304 7.21 -5.48 -19.48
C ASP A 304 6.33 -6.73 -19.27
N PRO A 305 6.84 -7.96 -19.56
CA PRO A 305 6.10 -9.20 -19.36
C PRO A 305 5.56 -9.40 -17.93
N ALA A 306 6.30 -8.98 -16.90
CA ALA A 306 5.84 -9.07 -15.52
C ALA A 306 4.65 -8.13 -15.26
N MET A 307 4.65 -6.94 -15.86
CA MET A 307 3.53 -6.00 -15.81
C MET A 307 2.30 -6.56 -16.51
N VAL A 308 2.43 -7.14 -17.71
CA VAL A 308 1.33 -7.77 -18.44
C VAL A 308 0.68 -8.89 -17.62
N LEU A 309 1.49 -9.73 -16.94
CA LEU A 309 0.95 -10.76 -16.04
C LEU A 309 0.30 -10.15 -14.79
N GLY A 310 0.81 -9.02 -14.29
CA GLY A 310 0.23 -8.25 -13.20
C GLY A 310 -1.18 -7.72 -13.55
N ASP A 311 -1.32 -7.11 -14.73
CA ASP A 311 -2.59 -6.61 -15.23
C ASP A 311 -3.60 -7.77 -15.47
N LEU A 312 -3.10 -8.91 -15.96
CA LEU A 312 -3.91 -10.12 -16.13
C LEU A 312 -4.39 -10.67 -14.78
N ALA A 313 -3.56 -10.61 -13.74
CA ALA A 313 -3.95 -10.97 -12.38
C ALA A 313 -5.00 -9.99 -11.82
N GLU A 314 -4.82 -8.67 -12.03
CA GLU A 314 -5.80 -7.67 -11.63
C GLU A 314 -7.16 -7.91 -12.30
N PHE A 315 -7.15 -8.20 -13.60
CA PHE A 315 -8.39 -8.51 -14.33
C PHE A 315 -9.04 -9.82 -13.84
N THR A 316 -8.25 -10.86 -13.56
CA THR A 316 -8.75 -12.11 -12.96
C THR A 316 -9.40 -11.86 -11.59
N HIS A 317 -8.79 -11.03 -10.75
CA HIS A 317 -9.34 -10.62 -9.46
C HIS A 317 -10.63 -9.80 -9.64
N PHE A 318 -10.68 -8.90 -10.61
CA PHE A 318 -11.86 -8.11 -10.92
C PHE A 318 -13.06 -9.01 -11.32
N VAL A 319 -12.84 -9.97 -12.25
CA VAL A 319 -13.87 -10.95 -12.64
C VAL A 319 -14.33 -11.78 -11.45
N THR A 320 -13.40 -12.17 -10.57
CA THR A 320 -13.71 -12.92 -9.35
C THR A 320 -14.59 -12.10 -8.40
N ARG A 321 -14.28 -10.82 -8.21
CA ARG A 321 -15.09 -9.91 -7.38
C ARG A 321 -16.49 -9.72 -7.94
N ILE A 322 -16.66 -9.52 -9.25
CA ILE A 322 -17.99 -9.43 -9.89
C ILE A 322 -18.78 -10.72 -9.67
N LYS A 323 -18.14 -11.88 -9.76
CA LYS A 323 -18.81 -13.16 -9.53
C LYS A 323 -19.35 -13.30 -8.10
N VAL A 324 -18.68 -12.76 -7.11
CA VAL A 324 -19.10 -12.78 -5.70
C VAL A 324 -20.08 -11.64 -5.39
N VAL A 325 -19.83 -10.45 -5.92
CA VAL A 325 -20.61 -9.23 -5.67
C VAL A 325 -20.94 -8.55 -7.01
N PRO A 326 -22.04 -8.92 -7.67
CA PRO A 326 -22.39 -8.42 -9.02
C PRO A 326 -22.54 -6.89 -9.11
N ALA A 327 -22.92 -6.23 -8.03
CA ALA A 327 -23.06 -4.77 -7.97
C ALA A 327 -21.74 -4.01 -8.28
N LEU A 328 -20.57 -4.64 -8.08
CA LEU A 328 -19.29 -4.04 -8.41
C LEU A 328 -19.06 -3.80 -9.92
N ALA A 329 -19.87 -4.42 -10.77
CA ALA A 329 -19.84 -4.19 -12.21
C ALA A 329 -20.51 -2.86 -12.63
N GLU A 330 -21.11 -2.11 -11.68
CA GLU A 330 -21.76 -0.82 -11.93
C GLU A 330 -20.88 0.38 -11.54
N ASP A 331 -19.63 0.11 -11.17
CA ASP A 331 -18.68 1.16 -10.80
C ASP A 331 -18.42 2.09 -12.02
N VAL A 332 -18.58 3.40 -11.79
CA VAL A 332 -18.40 4.45 -12.81
C VAL A 332 -16.96 4.52 -13.32
N SER A 333 -16.00 4.01 -12.54
CA SER A 333 -14.58 4.00 -12.92
C SER A 333 -14.21 2.91 -13.94
N LEU A 334 -15.14 1.99 -14.26
CA LEU A 334 -14.93 0.92 -15.22
C LEU A 334 -15.25 1.37 -16.63
N THR A 335 -14.42 0.96 -17.59
CA THR A 335 -14.75 1.13 -18.99
C THR A 335 -15.96 0.27 -19.39
N GLU A 336 -16.69 0.64 -20.41
CA GLU A 336 -17.83 -0.14 -20.89
C GLU A 336 -17.41 -1.56 -21.29
N VAL A 337 -16.24 -1.70 -21.90
CA VAL A 337 -15.68 -3.01 -22.30
C VAL A 337 -15.39 -3.88 -21.08
N GLU A 338 -14.77 -3.34 -20.04
CA GLU A 338 -14.51 -4.07 -18.78
C GLU A 338 -15.82 -4.53 -18.13
N ARG A 339 -16.81 -3.64 -18.08
CA ARG A 339 -18.12 -3.93 -17.48
C ARG A 339 -18.85 -5.06 -18.20
N ILE A 340 -18.93 -5.00 -19.55
CA ILE A 340 -19.64 -6.01 -20.34
C ILE A 340 -18.89 -7.34 -20.33
N ARG A 341 -17.57 -7.33 -20.64
CA ARG A 341 -16.74 -8.53 -20.70
C ARG A 341 -16.56 -9.17 -19.33
N GLY A 342 -16.35 -8.35 -18.28
CA GLY A 342 -16.21 -8.83 -16.89
C GLY A 342 -17.45 -9.58 -16.41
N ARG A 343 -18.66 -9.06 -16.70
CA ARG A 343 -19.92 -9.76 -16.40
C ARG A 343 -20.05 -11.07 -17.18
N ALA A 344 -19.69 -11.07 -18.47
CA ALA A 344 -19.75 -12.28 -19.29
C ALA A 344 -18.81 -13.36 -18.76
N PHE A 345 -17.57 -13.02 -18.40
CA PHE A 345 -16.62 -13.96 -17.81
C PHE A 345 -17.06 -14.44 -16.41
N ALA A 346 -17.56 -13.55 -15.57
CA ALA A 346 -18.06 -13.90 -14.24
C ALA A 346 -19.24 -14.89 -14.31
N ALA A 347 -20.10 -14.79 -15.32
CA ALA A 347 -21.18 -15.74 -15.55
C ALA A 347 -20.67 -17.11 -16.05
N LYS A 348 -19.67 -17.10 -16.96
CA LYS A 348 -19.20 -18.30 -17.67
C LYS A 348 -18.17 -19.12 -16.86
N LEU A 349 -17.23 -18.47 -16.18
CA LEU A 349 -16.11 -19.13 -15.52
C LEU A 349 -16.46 -19.58 -14.10
N SER A 350 -15.93 -20.73 -13.67
CA SER A 350 -16.11 -21.23 -12.30
C SER A 350 -15.15 -20.52 -11.32
N MET A 351 -15.52 -20.43 -10.03
CA MET A 351 -14.63 -19.90 -8.98
C MET A 351 -13.32 -20.67 -8.89
N ARG A 352 -13.37 -21.98 -9.17
CA ARG A 352 -12.18 -22.83 -9.17
C ARG A 352 -11.17 -22.39 -10.25
N VAL A 353 -11.63 -22.17 -11.47
CA VAL A 353 -10.79 -21.70 -12.58
C VAL A 353 -10.17 -20.34 -12.22
N LEU A 354 -10.98 -19.38 -11.78
CA LEU A 354 -10.54 -18.04 -11.41
C LEU A 354 -9.50 -18.06 -10.27
N ALA A 355 -9.76 -18.81 -9.20
CA ALA A 355 -8.85 -18.90 -8.06
C ALA A 355 -7.51 -19.56 -8.44
N ARG A 356 -7.55 -20.63 -9.26
CA ARG A 356 -6.35 -21.33 -9.74
C ARG A 356 -5.54 -20.45 -10.69
N THR A 357 -6.19 -19.78 -11.63
CA THR A 357 -5.54 -18.82 -12.54
C THR A 357 -4.83 -17.73 -11.76
N TRP A 358 -5.53 -17.14 -10.77
CA TRP A 358 -4.94 -16.08 -9.94
C TRP A 358 -3.71 -16.55 -9.16
N GLN A 359 -3.75 -17.75 -8.56
CA GLN A 359 -2.60 -18.33 -7.87
C GLN A 359 -1.41 -18.58 -8.82
N MET A 360 -1.68 -19.09 -10.04
CA MET A 360 -0.62 -19.32 -11.03
C MET A 360 -0.02 -18.02 -11.52
N LEU A 361 -0.81 -16.96 -11.69
CA LEU A 361 -0.32 -15.64 -12.07
C LEU A 361 0.56 -15.03 -10.98
N LEU A 362 0.13 -15.04 -9.70
CA LEU A 362 0.95 -14.51 -8.60
C LEU A 362 2.32 -15.20 -8.50
N LYS A 363 2.34 -16.52 -8.66
CA LYS A 363 3.57 -17.29 -8.64
C LYS A 363 4.41 -17.04 -9.89
N GLY A 364 3.76 -16.93 -11.04
CA GLY A 364 4.38 -16.68 -12.34
C GLY A 364 5.03 -15.31 -12.42
N ILE A 365 4.44 -14.26 -11.85
CA ILE A 365 5.03 -12.91 -11.79
C ILE A 365 6.42 -12.97 -11.12
N ALA A 366 6.50 -13.60 -9.94
CA ALA A 366 7.77 -13.73 -9.23
C ALA A 366 8.80 -14.58 -10.02
N GLU A 367 8.35 -15.59 -10.77
CA GLU A 367 9.21 -16.39 -11.65
C GLU A 367 9.75 -15.56 -12.83
N VAL A 368 8.91 -14.70 -13.43
CA VAL A 368 9.29 -13.83 -14.55
C VAL A 368 10.27 -12.75 -14.10
N GLU A 369 10.04 -12.13 -12.95
CA GLU A 369 10.95 -11.12 -12.37
C GLU A 369 12.35 -11.69 -12.06
N ALA A 370 12.43 -12.98 -11.68
CA ALA A 370 13.68 -13.65 -11.37
C ALA A 370 14.36 -14.27 -12.62
N ALA A 371 13.68 -14.32 -13.77
CA ALA A 371 14.16 -15.02 -14.97
C ALA A 371 15.16 -14.19 -15.77
N GLY A 372 16.21 -14.81 -16.30
CA GLY A 372 17.15 -14.18 -17.24
C GLY A 372 16.54 -13.87 -18.62
N ARG A 373 15.38 -14.47 -18.94
CA ARG A 373 14.57 -14.21 -20.14
C ARG A 373 13.10 -14.06 -19.74
N PRO A 374 12.67 -12.85 -19.37
CA PRO A 374 11.33 -12.63 -18.84
C PRO A 374 10.20 -13.05 -19.78
N VAL A 375 10.33 -12.81 -21.10
CA VAL A 375 9.28 -13.13 -22.07
C VAL A 375 9.07 -14.66 -22.19
N ASP A 376 10.17 -15.44 -22.26
CA ASP A 376 10.07 -16.91 -22.35
C ASP A 376 9.42 -17.49 -21.08
N ALA A 377 9.74 -16.93 -19.91
CA ALA A 377 9.16 -17.33 -18.64
C ALA A 377 7.65 -16.97 -18.58
N ALA A 378 7.27 -15.79 -19.06
CA ALA A 378 5.86 -15.38 -19.14
C ALA A 378 5.03 -16.27 -20.06
N GLU A 379 5.57 -16.64 -21.23
CA GLU A 379 4.93 -17.62 -22.13
C GLU A 379 4.66 -18.95 -21.41
N MET A 380 5.65 -19.46 -20.64
CA MET A 380 5.47 -20.70 -19.89
C MET A 380 4.43 -20.57 -18.78
N VAL A 381 4.26 -19.39 -18.18
CA VAL A 381 3.16 -19.11 -17.24
C VAL A 381 1.82 -19.21 -17.95
N LEU A 382 1.67 -18.57 -19.13
CA LEU A 382 0.45 -18.63 -19.92
C LEU A 382 0.10 -20.07 -20.34
N VAL A 383 1.09 -20.84 -20.79
CA VAL A 383 0.91 -22.26 -21.14
C VAL A 383 0.40 -23.06 -19.94
N ARG A 384 1.01 -22.87 -18.75
CA ARG A 384 0.57 -23.55 -17.53
C ARG A 384 -0.87 -23.21 -17.17
N ILE A 385 -1.28 -21.94 -17.30
CA ILE A 385 -2.65 -21.50 -17.02
C ILE A 385 -3.62 -22.17 -17.98
N ALA A 386 -3.37 -22.11 -19.28
CA ALA A 386 -4.26 -22.65 -20.28
C ALA A 386 -4.50 -24.16 -20.12
N TYR A 387 -3.45 -24.92 -19.77
CA TYR A 387 -3.56 -26.39 -19.61
C TYR A 387 -4.04 -26.81 -18.20
N ALA A 388 -3.74 -26.05 -17.16
CA ALA A 388 -3.98 -26.48 -15.79
C ALA A 388 -5.21 -25.85 -15.14
N ALA A 389 -5.71 -24.74 -15.66
CA ALA A 389 -6.82 -24.01 -15.03
C ALA A 389 -8.09 -24.85 -14.90
N ASP A 390 -8.38 -25.69 -15.89
CA ASP A 390 -9.61 -26.50 -15.94
C ASP A 390 -9.41 -27.99 -15.60
N LEU A 391 -8.21 -28.40 -15.17
CA LEU A 391 -7.99 -29.77 -14.72
C LEU A 391 -8.80 -30.10 -13.48
N PRO A 392 -9.44 -31.32 -13.42
CA PRO A 392 -10.17 -31.74 -12.24
C PRO A 392 -9.24 -31.85 -11.03
N THR A 393 -9.76 -31.59 -9.84
CA THR A 393 -9.02 -31.81 -8.60
C THR A 393 -8.85 -33.30 -8.31
N PRO A 394 -7.82 -33.72 -7.54
CA PRO A 394 -7.66 -35.10 -7.12
C PRO A 394 -8.93 -35.69 -6.50
N ASP A 395 -9.65 -34.93 -5.70
CA ASP A 395 -10.91 -35.36 -5.08
C ASP A 395 -12.04 -35.61 -6.10
N GLU A 396 -12.12 -34.79 -7.15
CA GLU A 396 -13.07 -34.97 -8.24
C GLU A 396 -12.73 -36.18 -9.08
N VAL A 397 -11.46 -36.44 -9.36
CA VAL A 397 -11.00 -37.64 -10.04
C VAL A 397 -11.27 -38.87 -9.20
N ILE A 398 -11.02 -38.85 -7.91
CA ILE A 398 -11.33 -39.96 -6.99
C ILE A 398 -12.82 -40.19 -6.94
N ARG A 399 -13.66 -39.15 -6.90
CA ARG A 399 -15.10 -39.27 -6.88
C ARG A 399 -15.64 -39.85 -8.19
N SER A 400 -15.17 -39.36 -9.34
CA SER A 400 -15.56 -39.88 -10.66
C SER A 400 -15.18 -41.37 -10.84
N LEU A 401 -13.96 -41.75 -10.37
CA LEU A 401 -13.53 -43.15 -10.35
C LEU A 401 -14.39 -44.02 -9.39
N GLY A 402 -14.84 -43.43 -8.29
CA GLY A 402 -15.76 -44.12 -7.35
C GLY A 402 -17.18 -44.33 -7.92
N GLU A 403 -17.67 -43.38 -8.71
CA GLU A 403 -18.97 -43.46 -9.38
C GLU A 403 -18.92 -44.43 -10.55
N THR A 404 -17.87 -44.50 -11.33
CA THR A 404 -17.69 -45.46 -12.42
C THR A 404 -17.69 -46.90 -11.89
N ARG A 405 -17.13 -47.14 -10.70
CA ARG A 405 -17.17 -48.46 -10.03
C ARG A 405 -18.56 -48.87 -9.53
N ARG A 406 -19.47 -47.91 -9.29
CA ARG A 406 -20.87 -48.21 -8.91
C ARG A 406 -21.80 -48.44 -10.07
N GLY A 407 -21.43 -47.99 -11.28
CA GLY A 407 -22.24 -48.16 -12.51
C GLY A 407 -22.09 -49.53 -13.18
N ASP A 408 -21.03 -50.28 -12.93
CA ASP A 408 -20.78 -51.62 -13.51
C ASP A 408 -21.17 -52.77 -12.60
N ALA A 409 -22.28 -52.64 -11.91
CA ALA A 409 -22.94 -53.82 -11.33
C ALA A 409 -23.73 -54.52 -12.41
N ILE A 410 -23.11 -55.47 -13.11
CA ILE A 410 -23.73 -56.37 -14.07
C ILE A 410 -24.81 -57.21 -13.32
N PRO A 411 -26.08 -57.22 -13.71
CA PRO A 411 -27.06 -58.11 -13.15
C PRO A 411 -26.96 -59.47 -13.86
N GLY A 412 -26.56 -60.49 -13.15
CA GLY A 412 -26.73 -61.86 -13.54
C GLY A 412 -25.47 -62.59 -13.99
N GLY A 413 -24.82 -63.27 -13.05
CA GLY A 413 -23.76 -64.25 -13.30
C GLY A 413 -23.65 -65.25 -12.16
N VAL A 414 -24.05 -66.46 -12.42
CA VAL A 414 -24.02 -67.71 -11.65
C VAL A 414 -22.82 -67.84 -10.74
N ALA A 415 -23.05 -68.14 -9.47
CA ALA A 415 -22.02 -68.46 -8.48
C ALA A 415 -21.23 -69.72 -8.82
N PRO A 416 -19.90 -69.70 -8.87
CA PRO A 416 -19.11 -70.88 -8.76
C PRO A 416 -18.84 -71.19 -7.30
N THR A 417 -19.31 -72.35 -6.88
CA THR A 417 -18.93 -72.99 -5.62
C THR A 417 -17.42 -73.29 -5.62
N HIS A 418 -16.67 -72.60 -4.84
CA HIS A 418 -15.30 -73.01 -4.56
C HIS A 418 -15.12 -73.31 -3.08
N ALA A 419 -14.65 -74.54 -2.84
CA ALA A 419 -14.36 -75.17 -1.57
C ALA A 419 -13.42 -74.27 -0.71
N ALA A 420 -13.74 -74.18 0.56
CA ALA A 420 -12.90 -73.57 1.57
C ALA A 420 -11.62 -74.37 1.77
N VAL A 421 -10.50 -73.77 1.44
CA VAL A 421 -9.19 -74.19 1.93
C VAL A 421 -8.94 -73.42 3.22
N GLN A 422 -9.00 -74.13 4.34
CA GLN A 422 -8.64 -73.63 5.66
C GLN A 422 -7.13 -73.49 5.76
N VAL A 423 -6.61 -72.31 5.89
CA VAL A 423 -5.25 -72.02 6.28
C VAL A 423 -5.28 -71.88 7.81
N PRO A 424 -4.34 -72.56 8.58
CA PRO A 424 -4.31 -72.49 10.02
C PRO A 424 -3.96 -71.08 10.52
N VAL A 425 -4.73 -70.59 11.44
CA VAL A 425 -4.45 -69.39 12.20
C VAL A 425 -3.39 -69.70 13.25
N GLU A 426 -2.19 -69.16 13.11
CA GLU A 426 -1.10 -69.19 14.08
C GLU A 426 -1.44 -68.18 15.20
N GLN A 427 -1.50 -68.67 16.45
CA GLN A 427 -1.76 -67.89 17.64
C GLN A 427 -0.57 -67.00 18.01
N PRO A 428 -0.75 -65.77 18.46
CA PRO A 428 0.36 -64.96 18.93
C PRO A 428 0.91 -65.43 20.26
N ARG A 429 2.22 -65.59 20.34
CA ARG A 429 2.99 -65.88 21.58
C ARG A 429 3.06 -64.63 22.47
N PRO A 430 3.13 -64.80 23.81
CA PRO A 430 3.16 -63.68 24.75
C PRO A 430 4.57 -63.02 24.77
N GLU A 431 4.55 -61.71 24.92
CA GLU A 431 5.70 -60.84 25.14
C GLU A 431 6.47 -61.23 26.40
N MET A 432 7.76 -61.52 26.26
CA MET A 432 8.72 -61.54 27.35
C MET A 432 9.44 -60.20 27.44
N SER A 433 9.32 -59.52 28.55
CA SER A 433 10.11 -58.38 28.93
C SER A 433 11.60 -58.71 29.10
N PRO A 434 12.52 -57.92 28.60
CA PRO A 434 13.92 -58.02 28.97
C PRO A 434 14.22 -57.10 30.19
N ARG A 435 14.73 -57.76 31.22
CA ARG A 435 15.39 -57.14 32.38
C ARG A 435 16.63 -56.36 31.98
N GLY A 436 16.87 -55.30 32.73
CA GLY A 436 17.88 -54.29 32.64
C GLY A 436 19.32 -54.75 32.50
N SER A 437 20.11 -53.88 31.90
CA SER A 437 21.54 -53.81 32.10
C SER A 437 21.97 -52.35 32.32
N ARG A 438 22.79 -52.23 33.33
CA ARG A 438 23.40 -51.04 33.91
C ARG A 438 24.31 -50.30 32.94
N GLY A 439 24.33 -49.03 33.04
CA GLY A 439 25.54 -48.22 33.24
C GLY A 439 26.28 -47.74 32.01
N THR A 440 26.35 -46.47 31.80
CA THR A 440 27.54 -45.65 32.04
C THR A 440 27.24 -44.21 31.63
N PRO A 441 27.71 -43.19 32.34
CA PRO A 441 27.38 -41.80 32.06
C PRO A 441 28.32 -41.26 31.00
N LEU A 442 27.73 -40.59 29.97
CA LEU A 442 28.51 -39.84 28.99
C LEU A 442 28.70 -38.38 29.45
N ALA A 443 29.93 -37.96 29.26
CA ALA A 443 30.56 -36.72 29.68
C ALA A 443 29.83 -35.43 29.24
N ALA A 444 29.93 -34.43 30.10
CA ALA A 444 29.57 -33.03 29.82
C ALA A 444 30.51 -32.41 28.78
N PRO A 445 30.02 -31.44 27.96
CA PRO A 445 30.88 -30.67 27.06
C PRO A 445 31.69 -29.63 27.84
N MET A 446 32.98 -29.56 27.50
CA MET A 446 33.96 -28.61 28.03
C MET A 446 33.62 -27.15 27.74
N ALA A 447 33.78 -26.32 28.76
CA ALA A 447 33.79 -24.87 28.65
C ALA A 447 35.01 -24.40 27.89
N VAL A 448 34.79 -23.52 26.92
CA VAL A 448 35.86 -22.78 26.19
C VAL A 448 36.30 -21.62 27.10
N VAL A 449 37.55 -21.64 27.47
CA VAL A 449 38.26 -20.59 28.22
C VAL A 449 38.55 -19.42 27.29
N ALA A 450 38.16 -18.21 27.71
CA ALA A 450 38.55 -16.97 27.06
C ALA A 450 40.01 -16.60 27.49
N PRO A 451 40.81 -16.01 26.57
CA PRO A 451 42.14 -15.50 26.94
C PRO A 451 42.03 -14.11 27.63
N ALA A 452 42.86 -13.93 28.64
CA ALA A 452 43.04 -12.71 29.41
C ALA A 452 43.73 -11.59 28.57
N PRO A 453 43.53 -10.28 28.89
CA PRO A 453 44.18 -9.18 28.21
C PRO A 453 45.63 -9.03 28.68
N ALA A 454 46.53 -8.77 27.70
CA ALA A 454 47.90 -8.35 27.98
C ALA A 454 47.95 -6.85 28.29
N SER A 455 48.67 -6.57 29.34
CA SER A 455 49.11 -5.23 29.78
C SER A 455 50.20 -4.71 28.83
N GLU A 456 50.01 -3.48 28.26
CA GLU A 456 50.94 -2.35 28.25
C GLU A 456 50.22 -1.12 27.71
#